data_cd2882ddd8e4047cedc30fc33cdfb503
#
_entry.id   cd2882ddd8e4047cedc30fc33cdfb503
#
_cell.length_a   1.000
_cell.length_b   1.000
_cell.length_c   1.000
_cell.angle_alpha   90.00
_cell.angle_beta   90.00
_cell.angle_gamma   90.00
#
_symmetry.space_group_name_H-M   'P 1'
#
loop_
_entity.id
_entity.type
_entity.pdbx_description
1 polymer ?
#
loop_
_entity_poly.entity_id
_entity_poly.type
_entity_poly.pdbx_seq_one_letter_code
_entity_poly.pdbx_strand_id
1 'polypeptide(L)'
;MNKVYKEAIKLAHLVERAYLELGVRIELTPNLYFVHLNRYLFHVKILPGTRIKMLLNFEKDVQIALGFRQFLLFQKESSIYLTLSRSDLYENRLLTILSSSHFSNSQMKIPLALGYDFTGSAYITDLSELVHLLVVGSSGTGKSTALQSIITSIIVGCSVDSVRLILFDIGGNSLSVFENVLHLYHPIVKETQTGVCVLESLVSEIEKRIMYGEEGCKDLPYIVVLIDEFDDTIASIQDKKTEKRFVNAINTIIRRGRKAKVILILASHDPTLKNTKVNINGIIPRIVFQCSKYQDSLSALGVTGAENLQGKGTMLFKSGTGPLLTLQGSFVCKDEIERILKNAPALPDDYSMLNIQKSSFSTDTEDDAAAKDSTCIGKNKELAKIIMWVLGNQTISALRIKEKFNIGNRINDIMEQLVQMKLISEKDANKPRKVLIQSAEDLSDNVSNFLKSYGYSPDDIDAAINSKSAASSMLPTASVSESTTASAL
;
A
#
# COMPACT_ATOMS: atom_id res chain seq x y z
N MET A 1 -37.06 -35.74 -3.53
CA MET A 1 -36.39 -35.13 -2.39
C MET A 1 -34.89 -35.28 -2.59
N ASN A 2 -34.13 -34.19 -2.66
CA ASN A 2 -32.70 -34.17 -3.02
C ASN A 2 -31.88 -34.99 -1.99
N LYS A 3 -30.89 -35.81 -2.42
CA LYS A 3 -30.02 -36.62 -1.57
C LYS A 3 -29.42 -35.80 -0.42
N VAL A 4 -29.06 -34.57 -0.70
CA VAL A 4 -28.47 -33.59 0.26
C VAL A 4 -29.46 -33.24 1.37
N TYR A 5 -30.76 -33.13 1.09
CA TYR A 5 -31.78 -32.84 2.10
C TYR A 5 -31.98 -33.99 3.07
N LYS A 6 -32.00 -35.23 2.55
CA LYS A 6 -32.10 -36.43 3.41
C LYS A 6 -30.91 -36.54 4.36
N GLU A 7 -29.71 -36.16 3.89
CA GLU A 7 -28.51 -36.14 4.67
C GLU A 7 -28.54 -35.03 5.74
N ALA A 8 -29.00 -33.82 5.37
CA ALA A 8 -29.19 -32.73 6.33
C ALA A 8 -30.12 -33.10 7.48
N ILE A 9 -31.25 -33.76 7.18
CA ILE A 9 -32.19 -34.22 8.23
C ILE A 9 -31.53 -35.24 9.14
N LYS A 10 -30.76 -36.19 8.60
CA LYS A 10 -30.04 -37.18 9.43
C LYS A 10 -29.04 -36.49 10.36
N LEU A 11 -28.34 -35.50 9.86
CA LEU A 11 -27.39 -34.71 10.64
C LEU A 11 -28.07 -33.87 11.71
N ALA A 12 -29.23 -33.25 11.40
CA ALA A 12 -30.03 -32.53 12.37
C ALA A 12 -30.37 -33.43 13.58
N HIS A 13 -30.98 -34.60 13.31
CA HIS A 13 -31.34 -35.54 14.36
C HIS A 13 -30.12 -36.03 15.17
N LEU A 14 -28.97 -36.23 14.53
CA LEU A 14 -27.75 -36.63 15.22
C LEU A 14 -27.30 -35.58 16.23
N VAL A 15 -27.33 -34.30 15.80
CA VAL A 15 -26.93 -33.16 16.65
C VAL A 15 -27.97 -32.92 17.76
N GLU A 16 -29.26 -32.95 17.44
CA GLU A 16 -30.35 -32.82 18.41
C GLU A 16 -30.24 -33.86 19.52
N ARG A 17 -29.92 -35.11 19.15
CA ARG A 17 -29.69 -36.20 20.11
C ARG A 17 -28.49 -35.96 21.02
N ALA A 18 -27.36 -35.52 20.44
CA ALA A 18 -26.16 -35.22 21.22
C ALA A 18 -26.44 -34.08 22.25
N TYR A 19 -27.13 -33.06 21.85
CA TYR A 19 -27.54 -31.99 22.77
C TYR A 19 -28.52 -32.47 23.83
N LEU A 20 -29.47 -33.33 23.45
CA LEU A 20 -30.43 -33.90 24.40
C LEU A 20 -29.75 -34.72 25.50
N GLU A 21 -28.71 -35.49 25.17
CA GLU A 21 -27.89 -36.26 26.13
C GLU A 21 -27.20 -35.36 27.15
N LEU A 22 -26.91 -34.08 26.76
CA LEU A 22 -26.36 -33.07 27.66
C LEU A 22 -27.42 -32.21 28.35
N GLY A 23 -28.70 -32.58 28.25
CA GLY A 23 -29.85 -31.85 28.86
C GLY A 23 -30.25 -30.60 28.12
N VAL A 24 -29.82 -30.42 26.90
CA VAL A 24 -30.16 -29.26 26.03
C VAL A 24 -31.14 -29.69 24.98
N ARG A 25 -32.35 -29.08 25.00
CA ARG A 25 -33.44 -29.41 24.06
C ARG A 25 -33.48 -28.36 22.94
N ILE A 26 -33.22 -28.79 21.73
CA ILE A 26 -33.28 -27.96 20.52
C ILE A 26 -34.00 -28.69 19.40
N GLU A 27 -34.47 -27.94 18.41
CA GLU A 27 -35.00 -28.43 17.15
C GLU A 27 -34.22 -27.77 16.02
N LEU A 28 -33.69 -28.55 15.08
CA LEU A 28 -32.89 -28.07 13.96
C LEU A 28 -33.70 -28.18 12.66
N THR A 29 -33.94 -27.04 12.02
CA THR A 29 -34.62 -27.01 10.73
C THR A 29 -33.60 -26.71 9.63
N PRO A 30 -33.37 -27.63 8.65
CA PRO A 30 -32.43 -27.41 7.54
C PRO A 30 -32.89 -26.23 6.69
N ASN A 31 -31.98 -25.29 6.42
CA ASN A 31 -32.24 -24.19 5.52
C ASN A 31 -31.75 -24.54 4.10
N LEU A 32 -32.68 -24.87 3.21
CA LEU A 32 -32.38 -25.35 1.85
C LEU A 32 -31.79 -24.30 0.91
N TYR A 33 -32.02 -23.02 1.17
CA TYR A 33 -31.52 -21.94 0.31
C TYR A 33 -29.98 -21.81 0.34
N PHE A 34 -29.34 -22.36 1.37
CA PHE A 34 -27.90 -22.21 1.63
C PHE A 34 -27.10 -23.50 1.49
N VAL A 35 -27.66 -24.55 0.94
CA VAL A 35 -26.98 -25.84 0.74
C VAL A 35 -25.88 -25.79 -0.35
N HIS A 36 -25.68 -24.63 -0.99
CA HIS A 36 -24.78 -24.51 -2.13
C HIS A 36 -23.28 -24.55 -1.81
N LEU A 37 -22.89 -24.45 -0.56
CA LEU A 37 -21.49 -24.35 -0.18
C LEU A 37 -21.18 -25.29 0.97
N ASN A 38 -20.25 -26.18 0.83
CA ASN A 38 -19.57 -27.02 1.84
C ASN A 38 -20.16 -27.20 3.25
N ARG A 39 -21.32 -26.62 3.53
CA ARG A 39 -21.93 -26.57 4.84
C ARG A 39 -23.42 -26.83 4.78
N TYR A 40 -23.92 -27.48 5.81
CA TYR A 40 -25.31 -27.52 6.13
C TYR A 40 -25.61 -26.35 7.07
N LEU A 41 -26.62 -25.57 6.78
CA LEU A 41 -27.11 -24.51 7.65
C LEU A 41 -28.45 -24.94 8.25
N PHE A 42 -28.54 -24.86 9.57
CA PHE A 42 -29.76 -25.15 10.33
C PHE A 42 -30.20 -23.93 11.11
N HIS A 43 -31.48 -23.64 11.07
CA HIS A 43 -32.09 -22.73 12.05
C HIS A 43 -32.26 -23.50 13.35
N VAL A 44 -31.79 -22.93 14.47
CA VAL A 44 -31.86 -23.54 15.80
C VAL A 44 -33.03 -22.95 16.56
N LYS A 45 -34.04 -23.77 16.84
CA LYS A 45 -35.13 -23.42 17.72
C LYS A 45 -34.85 -24.00 19.10
N ILE A 46 -34.78 -23.14 20.11
CA ILE A 46 -34.59 -23.53 21.49
C ILE A 46 -35.92 -23.93 22.09
N LEU A 47 -35.98 -25.13 22.65
CA LEU A 47 -37.19 -25.65 23.27
C LEU A 47 -37.28 -25.25 24.76
N PRO A 48 -38.51 -25.23 25.34
CA PRO A 48 -38.71 -24.87 26.74
C PRO A 48 -37.82 -25.69 27.70
N GLY A 49 -37.26 -25.01 28.69
CA GLY A 49 -36.34 -25.60 29.66
C GLY A 49 -34.87 -25.46 29.29
N THR A 50 -34.54 -25.02 28.07
CA THR A 50 -33.15 -24.79 27.60
C THR A 50 -32.81 -23.30 27.60
N ARG A 51 -31.62 -22.95 28.12
CA ARG A 51 -31.10 -21.58 28.04
C ARG A 51 -30.05 -21.51 26.93
N ILE A 52 -29.99 -20.39 26.19
CA ILE A 52 -28.99 -20.13 25.11
C ILE A 52 -27.56 -20.41 25.60
N LYS A 53 -27.25 -20.00 26.83
CA LYS A 53 -25.94 -20.18 27.41
C LYS A 53 -25.54 -21.65 27.53
N MET A 54 -26.48 -22.57 27.76
CA MET A 54 -26.21 -24.01 27.80
C MET A 54 -25.86 -24.54 26.40
N LEU A 55 -26.59 -24.09 25.37
CA LEU A 55 -26.33 -24.44 23.99
C LEU A 55 -24.90 -24.06 23.57
N LEU A 56 -24.47 -22.83 23.88
CA LEU A 56 -23.13 -22.34 23.55
C LEU A 56 -22.02 -23.01 24.36
N ASN A 57 -22.27 -23.34 25.63
CA ASN A 57 -21.25 -23.97 26.47
C ASN A 57 -20.90 -25.38 25.99
N PHE A 58 -21.84 -26.13 25.43
CA PHE A 58 -21.64 -27.50 24.96
C PHE A 58 -21.28 -27.60 23.46
N GLU A 59 -21.09 -26.50 22.78
CA GLU A 59 -20.73 -26.48 21.36
C GLU A 59 -19.52 -27.34 21.02
N LYS A 60 -18.44 -27.19 21.80
CA LYS A 60 -17.19 -27.96 21.61
C LYS A 60 -17.36 -29.44 21.95
N ASP A 61 -18.12 -29.74 23.00
CA ASP A 61 -18.34 -31.10 23.42
C ASP A 61 -19.11 -31.89 22.37
N VAL A 62 -20.18 -31.30 21.83
CA VAL A 62 -20.97 -31.86 20.73
C VAL A 62 -20.15 -32.00 19.45
N GLN A 63 -19.34 -30.98 19.12
CA GLN A 63 -18.45 -31.02 17.96
C GLN A 63 -17.48 -32.22 18.04
N ILE A 64 -16.86 -32.41 19.20
CA ILE A 64 -15.89 -33.51 19.43
C ILE A 64 -16.61 -34.85 19.40
N ALA A 65 -17.72 -34.99 20.13
CA ALA A 65 -18.49 -36.23 20.22
C ALA A 65 -18.98 -36.71 18.84
N LEU A 66 -19.34 -35.81 17.95
CA LEU A 66 -19.84 -36.12 16.62
C LEU A 66 -18.74 -36.17 15.55
N GLY A 67 -17.51 -35.80 15.87
CA GLY A 67 -16.37 -35.79 14.94
C GLY A 67 -16.46 -34.80 13.81
N PHE A 68 -17.23 -33.74 13.96
CA PHE A 68 -17.34 -32.71 12.93
C PHE A 68 -16.07 -31.85 12.88
N ARG A 69 -15.53 -31.67 11.68
CA ARG A 69 -14.38 -30.74 11.46
C ARG A 69 -14.76 -29.28 11.64
N GLN A 70 -15.97 -28.94 11.27
CA GLN A 70 -16.53 -27.59 11.43
C GLN A 70 -17.94 -27.70 12.00
N PHE A 71 -18.12 -27.09 13.14
CA PHE A 71 -19.37 -26.99 13.87
C PHE A 71 -19.39 -25.59 14.48
N LEU A 72 -20.27 -24.73 14.05
CA LEU A 72 -20.31 -23.34 14.50
C LEU A 72 -21.75 -22.90 14.78
N LEU A 73 -21.96 -22.46 16.01
CA LEU A 73 -23.19 -21.78 16.41
C LEU A 73 -22.97 -20.25 16.30
N PHE A 74 -23.93 -19.57 15.71
CA PHE A 74 -23.88 -18.10 15.63
C PHE A 74 -25.29 -17.52 15.71
N GLN A 75 -25.38 -16.26 16.13
CA GLN A 75 -26.62 -15.49 16.15
C GLN A 75 -26.64 -14.49 15.01
N LYS A 76 -27.74 -14.44 14.28
CA LYS A 76 -28.04 -13.40 13.30
C LYS A 76 -29.40 -12.82 13.62
N GLU A 77 -29.42 -11.49 13.84
CA GLU A 77 -30.65 -10.80 14.30
C GLU A 77 -31.19 -11.46 15.59
N SER A 78 -32.41 -11.94 15.58
CA SER A 78 -33.05 -12.63 16.70
C SER A 78 -32.99 -14.16 16.63
N SER A 79 -32.31 -14.72 15.61
CA SER A 79 -32.30 -16.16 15.34
C SER A 79 -30.90 -16.76 15.57
N ILE A 80 -30.87 -18.03 16.01
CA ILE A 80 -29.67 -18.81 16.17
C ILE A 80 -29.56 -19.79 15.02
N TYR A 81 -28.36 -19.93 14.51
CA TYR A 81 -28.05 -20.84 13.42
C TYR A 81 -26.89 -21.76 13.80
N LEU A 82 -26.92 -22.97 13.25
CA LEU A 82 -25.84 -23.93 13.33
C LEU A 82 -25.35 -24.24 11.92
N THR A 83 -24.03 -24.20 11.71
CA THR A 83 -23.43 -24.71 10.48
C THR A 83 -22.58 -25.93 10.74
N LEU A 84 -22.70 -26.91 9.85
CA LEU A 84 -21.90 -28.15 9.86
C LEU A 84 -21.11 -28.26 8.55
N SER A 85 -19.85 -28.70 8.61
CA SER A 85 -19.08 -29.01 7.40
C SER A 85 -19.65 -30.23 6.69
N ARG A 86 -19.72 -30.14 5.35
CA ARG A 86 -20.04 -31.31 4.52
C ARG A 86 -18.80 -32.17 4.30
N SER A 87 -19.00 -33.47 4.14
CA SER A 87 -17.95 -34.42 3.86
C SER A 87 -17.49 -34.41 2.39
N ASP A 88 -18.38 -34.01 1.48
CA ASP A 88 -18.11 -33.87 0.06
C ASP A 88 -17.51 -32.48 -0.20
N LEU A 89 -16.27 -32.48 -0.56
CA LEU A 89 -15.43 -31.30 -0.80
C LEU A 89 -15.91 -30.50 -2.02
N TYR A 90 -16.85 -29.57 -1.81
CA TYR A 90 -16.93 -28.40 -2.68
C TYR A 90 -16.02 -27.34 -2.09
N GLU A 91 -14.93 -27.07 -2.75
CA GLU A 91 -14.01 -25.97 -2.39
C GLU A 91 -14.77 -24.65 -2.64
N ASN A 92 -14.66 -23.69 -1.72
CA ASN A 92 -15.17 -22.34 -1.87
C ASN A 92 -14.36 -21.60 -2.94
N ARG A 93 -14.57 -21.96 -4.22
CA ARG A 93 -13.71 -21.49 -5.30
C ARG A 93 -13.92 -20.03 -5.61
N LEU A 94 -12.81 -19.30 -5.72
CA LEU A 94 -12.80 -17.91 -6.12
C LEU A 94 -13.49 -17.72 -7.49
N LEU A 95 -13.23 -18.61 -8.44
CA LEU A 95 -13.81 -18.54 -9.77
C LEU A 95 -15.34 -18.50 -9.75
N THR A 96 -15.99 -19.17 -8.82
CA THR A 96 -17.45 -19.14 -8.66
C THR A 96 -17.95 -17.74 -8.33
N ILE A 97 -17.24 -16.99 -7.47
CA ILE A 97 -17.61 -15.60 -7.15
C ILE A 97 -17.32 -14.71 -8.36
N LEU A 98 -16.14 -14.81 -8.96
CA LEU A 98 -15.71 -13.98 -10.08
C LEU A 98 -16.63 -14.13 -11.30
N SER A 99 -17.18 -15.33 -11.53
CA SER A 99 -18.11 -15.62 -12.63
C SER A 99 -19.56 -15.22 -12.30
N SER A 100 -19.86 -14.77 -11.09
CA SER A 100 -21.22 -14.39 -10.71
C SER A 100 -21.62 -13.02 -11.26
N SER A 101 -22.90 -12.86 -11.58
CA SER A 101 -23.46 -11.55 -11.97
C SER A 101 -23.31 -10.50 -10.89
N HIS A 102 -23.23 -10.91 -9.62
CA HIS A 102 -23.00 -10.01 -8.49
C HIS A 102 -21.61 -9.38 -8.53
N PHE A 103 -20.59 -10.11 -8.96
CA PHE A 103 -19.23 -9.59 -9.13
C PHE A 103 -19.12 -8.77 -10.42
N SER A 104 -19.54 -9.32 -11.56
CA SER A 104 -19.34 -8.70 -12.89
C SER A 104 -20.19 -7.42 -13.08
N ASN A 105 -21.37 -7.31 -12.45
CA ASN A 105 -22.21 -6.12 -12.52
C ASN A 105 -22.00 -5.17 -11.31
N SER A 106 -20.96 -5.41 -10.53
CA SER A 106 -20.63 -4.59 -9.36
C SER A 106 -20.31 -3.15 -9.79
N GLN A 107 -20.89 -2.16 -9.09
CA GLN A 107 -20.54 -0.74 -9.27
C GLN A 107 -19.34 -0.32 -8.39
N MET A 108 -18.66 -1.27 -7.76
CA MET A 108 -17.48 -1.04 -6.95
C MET A 108 -16.29 -0.63 -7.82
N LYS A 109 -15.49 0.31 -7.32
CA LYS A 109 -14.29 0.76 -8.05
C LYS A 109 -13.20 -0.31 -8.08
N ILE A 110 -13.01 -1.03 -6.95
CA ILE A 110 -12.03 -2.11 -6.82
C ILE A 110 -12.69 -3.26 -6.07
N PRO A 111 -13.48 -4.12 -6.78
CA PRO A 111 -14.19 -5.21 -6.14
C PRO A 111 -13.24 -6.30 -5.66
N LEU A 112 -13.36 -6.68 -4.40
CA LEU A 112 -12.64 -7.80 -3.79
C LEU A 112 -13.60 -8.92 -3.45
N ALA A 113 -13.40 -10.09 -4.02
CA ALA A 113 -14.09 -11.32 -3.67
C ALA A 113 -13.42 -11.97 -2.46
N LEU A 114 -13.78 -11.55 -1.23
CA LEU A 114 -13.15 -12.04 -0.01
C LEU A 114 -13.50 -13.49 0.31
N GLY A 115 -14.66 -13.97 -0.14
CA GLY A 115 -15.11 -15.32 0.13
C GLY A 115 -16.60 -15.41 0.36
N TYR A 116 -16.99 -16.17 1.34
CA TYR A 116 -18.39 -16.44 1.64
C TYR A 116 -18.69 -16.18 3.12
N ASP A 117 -19.85 -15.62 3.40
CA ASP A 117 -20.35 -15.56 4.76
C ASP A 117 -20.82 -16.96 5.24
N PHE A 118 -21.21 -17.06 6.49
CA PHE A 118 -21.69 -18.32 7.06
C PHE A 118 -23.04 -18.76 6.49
N THR A 119 -23.77 -17.88 5.79
CA THR A 119 -25.00 -18.25 5.09
C THR A 119 -24.69 -18.87 3.72
N GLY A 120 -23.44 -18.78 3.27
CA GLY A 120 -23.01 -19.22 1.96
C GLY A 120 -23.16 -18.18 0.87
N SER A 121 -23.51 -16.95 1.24
CA SER A 121 -23.55 -15.84 0.29
C SER A 121 -22.14 -15.33 0.02
N ALA A 122 -21.85 -15.02 -1.25
CA ALA A 122 -20.59 -14.42 -1.62
C ALA A 122 -20.45 -13.04 -0.98
N TYR A 123 -19.30 -12.79 -0.34
CA TYR A 123 -18.98 -11.50 0.25
C TYR A 123 -17.99 -10.75 -0.63
N ILE A 124 -18.45 -9.66 -1.21
CA ILE A 124 -17.66 -8.77 -2.08
C ILE A 124 -17.64 -7.40 -1.42
N THR A 125 -16.48 -6.75 -1.42
CA THR A 125 -16.30 -5.40 -0.84
C THR A 125 -15.45 -4.54 -1.76
N ASP A 126 -15.57 -3.22 -1.64
CA ASP A 126 -14.77 -2.27 -2.42
C ASP A 126 -13.49 -1.89 -1.66
N LEU A 127 -12.33 -2.25 -2.21
CA LEU A 127 -11.03 -1.89 -1.63
C LEU A 127 -10.82 -0.37 -1.61
N SER A 128 -11.39 0.37 -2.55
CA SER A 128 -11.27 1.83 -2.60
C SER A 128 -11.93 2.52 -1.40
N GLU A 129 -12.98 1.91 -0.84
CA GLU A 129 -13.65 2.39 0.38
C GLU A 129 -12.91 1.97 1.65
N LEU A 130 -12.26 0.80 1.63
CA LEU A 130 -11.43 0.33 2.74
C LEU A 130 -10.16 1.18 2.91
N VAL A 131 -9.68 1.78 1.85
CA VAL A 131 -8.47 2.62 1.75
C VAL A 131 -7.18 1.84 1.96
N HIS A 132 -6.99 1.19 3.11
CA HIS A 132 -5.88 0.30 3.42
C HIS A 132 -6.42 -0.97 4.06
N LEU A 133 -5.65 -2.05 4.00
CA LEU A 133 -6.07 -3.34 4.54
C LEU A 133 -4.91 -4.01 5.27
N LEU A 134 -5.14 -4.45 6.49
CA LEU A 134 -4.22 -5.28 7.25
C LEU A 134 -4.70 -6.73 7.22
N VAL A 135 -3.82 -7.65 6.83
CA VAL A 135 -4.10 -9.10 6.77
C VAL A 135 -3.16 -9.81 7.74
N VAL A 136 -3.72 -10.43 8.77
CA VAL A 136 -2.94 -11.07 9.84
C VAL A 136 -3.35 -12.53 10.00
N GLY A 137 -2.41 -13.39 10.33
CA GLY A 137 -2.69 -14.78 10.66
C GLY A 137 -1.45 -15.65 10.74
N SER A 138 -1.51 -16.69 11.57
CA SER A 138 -0.44 -17.66 11.70
C SER A 138 -0.14 -18.40 10.39
N SER A 139 1.02 -18.99 10.27
CA SER A 139 1.39 -19.76 9.07
C SER A 139 0.41 -20.91 8.81
N GLY A 140 0.07 -21.16 7.55
CA GLY A 140 -0.85 -22.24 7.14
C GLY A 140 -2.33 -21.97 7.39
N THR A 141 -2.74 -20.78 7.86
CA THR A 141 -4.16 -20.47 8.14
C THR A 141 -4.95 -20.02 6.92
N GLY A 142 -4.27 -19.71 5.77
CA GLY A 142 -4.89 -19.30 4.51
C GLY A 142 -4.54 -17.89 4.05
N LYS A 143 -3.63 -17.19 4.72
CA LYS A 143 -3.20 -15.81 4.41
C LYS A 143 -2.74 -15.66 2.96
N SER A 144 -1.77 -16.45 2.51
CA SER A 144 -1.23 -16.35 1.14
C SER A 144 -2.28 -16.64 0.06
N THR A 145 -3.16 -17.62 0.30
CA THR A 145 -4.30 -17.89 -0.59
C THR A 145 -5.25 -16.71 -0.67
N ALA A 146 -5.52 -16.04 0.46
CA ALA A 146 -6.36 -14.83 0.46
C ALA A 146 -5.70 -13.68 -0.29
N LEU A 147 -4.39 -13.47 -0.16
CA LEU A 147 -3.66 -12.45 -0.93
C LEU A 147 -3.73 -12.74 -2.43
N GLN A 148 -3.53 -14.01 -2.84
CA GLN A 148 -3.69 -14.43 -4.23
C GLN A 148 -5.13 -14.21 -4.73
N SER A 149 -6.14 -14.48 -3.89
CA SER A 149 -7.54 -14.23 -4.22
C SER A 149 -7.84 -12.73 -4.38
N ILE A 150 -7.25 -11.88 -3.52
CA ILE A 150 -7.36 -10.42 -3.60
C ILE A 150 -6.76 -9.91 -4.92
N ILE A 151 -5.51 -10.30 -5.23
CA ILE A 151 -4.83 -9.90 -6.45
C ILE A 151 -5.62 -10.35 -7.68
N THR A 152 -6.06 -11.62 -7.70
CA THR A 152 -6.86 -12.17 -8.82
C THR A 152 -8.19 -11.43 -8.98
N SER A 153 -8.85 -11.06 -7.87
CA SER A 153 -10.07 -10.25 -7.92
C SER A 153 -9.84 -8.89 -8.55
N ILE A 154 -8.73 -8.23 -8.23
CA ILE A 154 -8.35 -6.92 -8.81
C ILE A 154 -8.10 -7.08 -10.31
N ILE A 155 -7.32 -8.07 -10.73
CA ILE A 155 -6.97 -8.29 -12.14
C ILE A 155 -8.22 -8.59 -12.98
N VAL A 156 -9.17 -9.34 -12.44
CA VAL A 156 -10.41 -9.70 -13.17
C VAL A 156 -11.43 -8.57 -13.13
N GLY A 157 -11.51 -7.85 -12.01
CA GLY A 157 -12.55 -6.84 -11.78
C GLY A 157 -12.21 -5.42 -12.24
N CYS A 158 -10.93 -5.13 -12.54
CA CYS A 158 -10.47 -3.80 -12.85
C CYS A 158 -9.67 -3.77 -14.17
N SER A 159 -9.78 -2.67 -14.90
CA SER A 159 -8.89 -2.43 -16.06
C SER A 159 -7.53 -1.91 -15.57
N VAL A 160 -6.52 -2.07 -16.41
CA VAL A 160 -5.17 -1.56 -16.17
C VAL A 160 -5.14 -0.03 -16.01
N ASP A 161 -6.02 0.67 -16.71
CA ASP A 161 -6.14 2.13 -16.63
C ASP A 161 -6.82 2.60 -15.33
N SER A 162 -7.50 1.69 -14.64
CA SER A 162 -8.17 2.00 -13.37
C SER A 162 -7.34 1.59 -12.14
N VAL A 163 -6.54 0.51 -12.24
CA VAL A 163 -5.75 -0.01 -11.11
C VAL A 163 -4.38 -0.50 -11.56
N ARG A 164 -3.35 -0.12 -10.81
CA ARG A 164 -1.97 -0.60 -10.93
C ARG A 164 -1.54 -1.31 -9.65
N LEU A 165 -0.70 -2.33 -9.79
CA LEU A 165 -0.22 -3.16 -8.68
C LEU A 165 1.28 -2.97 -8.45
N ILE A 166 1.68 -2.87 -7.20
CA ILE A 166 3.07 -3.00 -6.74
C ILE A 166 3.08 -4.14 -5.72
N LEU A 167 3.77 -5.23 -6.04
CA LEU A 167 3.80 -6.44 -5.23
C LEU A 167 5.17 -6.65 -4.62
N PHE A 168 5.21 -6.89 -3.30
CA PHE A 168 6.41 -7.23 -2.54
C PHE A 168 6.31 -8.69 -2.09
N ASP A 169 7.29 -9.51 -2.47
CA ASP A 169 7.43 -10.93 -2.14
C ASP A 169 8.90 -11.21 -1.76
N ILE A 170 9.35 -10.52 -0.70
CA ILE A 170 10.76 -10.56 -0.24
C ILE A 170 11.00 -11.84 0.53
N GLY A 171 11.93 -12.67 0.02
CA GLY A 171 12.23 -13.99 0.61
C GLY A 171 11.19 -15.08 0.31
N GLY A 172 10.07 -14.73 -0.30
CA GLY A 172 8.99 -15.65 -0.69
C GLY A 172 8.95 -15.97 -2.18
N ASN A 173 7.96 -16.74 -2.57
CA ASN A 173 7.62 -17.04 -3.96
C ASN A 173 6.10 -17.22 -4.15
N SER A 174 5.33 -16.68 -3.22
CA SER A 174 3.87 -16.82 -3.18
C SER A 174 3.17 -16.04 -4.29
N LEU A 175 3.79 -14.95 -4.76
CA LEU A 175 3.24 -14.03 -5.75
C LEU A 175 3.83 -14.20 -7.15
N SER A 176 4.77 -15.14 -7.36
CA SER A 176 5.45 -15.34 -8.64
C SER A 176 4.51 -15.63 -9.81
N VAL A 177 3.34 -16.21 -9.56
CA VAL A 177 2.31 -16.47 -10.59
C VAL A 177 1.82 -15.18 -11.26
N PHE A 178 2.05 -14.01 -10.65
CA PHE A 178 1.62 -12.71 -11.16
C PHE A 178 2.74 -11.92 -11.86
N GLU A 179 3.94 -12.49 -12.10
CA GLU A 179 5.11 -11.77 -12.65
C GLU A 179 4.85 -11.10 -14.01
N ASN A 180 3.94 -11.64 -14.83
CA ASN A 180 3.70 -11.17 -16.20
C ASN A 180 2.34 -10.50 -16.39
N VAL A 181 1.71 -9.98 -15.31
CA VAL A 181 0.40 -9.34 -15.45
C VAL A 181 0.53 -7.86 -15.80
N LEU A 182 -0.32 -7.40 -16.69
CA LEU A 182 -0.34 -6.02 -17.20
C LEU A 182 -0.59 -4.97 -16.10
N HIS A 183 -1.22 -5.34 -15.02
CA HIS A 183 -1.51 -4.46 -13.89
C HIS A 183 -0.27 -4.08 -13.08
N LEU A 184 0.85 -4.77 -13.23
CA LEU A 184 2.08 -4.44 -12.50
C LEU A 184 2.59 -3.06 -12.92
N TYR A 185 2.78 -2.20 -11.91
CA TYR A 185 3.40 -0.89 -12.08
C TYR A 185 4.93 -0.94 -11.87
N HIS A 186 5.40 -2.03 -11.30
CA HIS A 186 6.80 -2.38 -11.08
C HIS A 186 6.92 -3.91 -11.08
N PRO A 187 8.02 -4.52 -11.57
CA PRO A 187 8.28 -5.94 -11.36
C PRO A 187 8.16 -6.33 -9.90
N ILE A 188 7.79 -7.57 -9.60
CA ILE A 188 7.65 -8.02 -8.21
C ILE A 188 8.94 -7.75 -7.45
N VAL A 189 8.82 -7.04 -6.34
CA VAL A 189 9.96 -6.65 -5.49
C VAL A 189 10.37 -7.86 -4.65
N LYS A 190 11.57 -8.38 -4.92
CA LYS A 190 12.14 -9.56 -4.23
C LYS A 190 13.29 -9.20 -3.28
N GLU A 191 13.78 -7.97 -3.36
CA GLU A 191 14.92 -7.49 -2.56
C GLU A 191 14.54 -6.26 -1.75
N THR A 192 14.97 -6.22 -0.51
CA THR A 192 14.66 -5.15 0.44
C THR A 192 15.15 -3.78 -0.04
N GLN A 193 16.35 -3.74 -0.63
CA GLN A 193 16.94 -2.49 -1.11
C GLN A 193 16.15 -1.88 -2.26
N THR A 194 15.76 -2.71 -3.23
CA THR A 194 14.84 -2.32 -4.31
C THR A 194 13.51 -1.86 -3.73
N GLY A 195 13.00 -2.55 -2.71
CA GLY A 195 11.77 -2.21 -2.02
C GLY A 195 11.76 -0.81 -1.41
N VAL A 196 12.86 -0.39 -0.77
CA VAL A 196 12.99 0.97 -0.24
C VAL A 196 12.90 2.01 -1.36
N CYS A 197 13.63 1.81 -2.48
CA CYS A 197 13.61 2.73 -3.61
C CYS A 197 12.22 2.84 -4.25
N VAL A 198 11.51 1.70 -4.38
CA VAL A 198 10.13 1.66 -4.90
C VAL A 198 9.18 2.45 -3.99
N LEU A 199 9.25 2.25 -2.67
CA LEU A 199 8.40 2.97 -1.73
C LEU A 199 8.69 4.48 -1.70
N GLU A 200 9.95 4.90 -1.79
CA GLU A 200 10.31 6.32 -1.86
C GLU A 200 9.84 6.95 -3.17
N SER A 201 9.97 6.26 -4.29
CA SER A 201 9.41 6.71 -5.57
C SER A 201 7.89 6.85 -5.51
N LEU A 202 7.23 5.92 -4.82
CA LEU A 202 5.79 6.00 -4.59
C LEU A 202 5.39 7.17 -3.68
N VAL A 203 6.18 7.46 -2.64
CA VAL A 203 5.97 8.66 -1.79
C VAL A 203 6.09 9.93 -2.64
N SER A 204 7.07 9.99 -3.54
CA SER A 204 7.21 11.12 -4.47
C SER A 204 6.00 11.24 -5.42
N GLU A 205 5.47 10.11 -5.89
CA GLU A 205 4.25 10.07 -6.70
C GLU A 205 3.02 10.53 -5.90
N ILE A 206 2.88 10.12 -4.64
CA ILE A 206 1.83 10.60 -3.73
C ILE A 206 1.88 12.13 -3.60
N GLU A 207 3.06 12.71 -3.42
CA GLU A 207 3.22 14.15 -3.30
C GLU A 207 2.82 14.89 -4.58
N LYS A 208 3.21 14.37 -5.75
CA LYS A 208 2.78 14.90 -7.05
C LYS A 208 1.26 14.87 -7.20
N ARG A 209 0.63 13.72 -6.90
CA ARG A 209 -0.82 13.57 -6.97
C ARG A 209 -1.56 14.51 -6.04
N ILE A 210 -1.07 14.71 -4.82
CA ILE A 210 -1.66 15.67 -3.88
C ILE A 210 -1.55 17.11 -4.42
N MET A 211 -0.47 17.45 -5.14
CA MET A 211 -0.33 18.75 -5.77
C MET A 211 -1.32 18.99 -6.92
N TYR A 212 -1.68 17.93 -7.65
CA TYR A 212 -2.71 18.02 -8.71
C TYR A 212 -4.13 18.23 -8.14
N GLY A 213 -4.33 17.98 -6.86
CA GLY A 213 -5.64 18.03 -6.20
C GLY A 213 -6.58 16.91 -6.62
N GLU A 214 -7.81 16.93 -6.11
CA GLU A 214 -8.79 15.86 -6.39
C GLU A 214 -9.16 15.80 -7.87
N GLU A 215 -9.32 16.95 -8.52
CA GLU A 215 -9.71 17.05 -9.93
C GLU A 215 -8.62 16.50 -10.86
N GLY A 216 -7.35 16.89 -10.63
CA GLY A 216 -6.22 16.38 -11.40
C GLY A 216 -5.89 14.92 -11.17
N CYS A 217 -6.40 14.32 -10.09
CA CYS A 217 -6.26 12.90 -9.80
C CYS A 217 -7.43 12.05 -10.31
N LYS A 218 -8.50 12.66 -10.84
CA LYS A 218 -9.74 11.96 -11.18
C LYS A 218 -9.52 10.82 -12.17
N ASP A 219 -8.71 11.04 -13.18
CA ASP A 219 -8.44 10.06 -14.26
C ASP A 219 -7.21 9.19 -14.00
N LEU A 220 -6.47 9.44 -12.91
CA LEU A 220 -5.32 8.63 -12.56
C LEU A 220 -5.75 7.29 -11.96
N PRO A 221 -5.04 6.18 -12.28
CA PRO A 221 -5.32 4.88 -11.70
C PRO A 221 -5.09 4.85 -10.18
N TYR A 222 -5.82 3.99 -9.49
CA TYR A 222 -5.43 3.57 -8.15
C TYR A 222 -4.11 2.80 -8.20
N ILE A 223 -3.26 2.98 -7.21
CA ILE A 223 -2.05 2.17 -7.02
C ILE A 223 -2.27 1.33 -5.77
N VAL A 224 -2.33 0.02 -5.96
CA VAL A 224 -2.45 -0.93 -4.85
C VAL A 224 -1.09 -1.54 -4.57
N VAL A 225 -0.56 -1.25 -3.39
CA VAL A 225 0.72 -1.81 -2.88
C VAL A 225 0.40 -2.97 -1.96
N LEU A 226 0.89 -4.15 -2.25
CA LEU A 226 0.74 -5.32 -1.41
C LEU A 226 2.12 -5.79 -0.94
N ILE A 227 2.29 -5.90 0.38
CA ILE A 227 3.51 -6.40 1.00
C ILE A 227 3.17 -7.68 1.75
N ASP A 228 3.64 -8.82 1.24
CA ASP A 228 3.56 -10.09 1.96
C ASP A 228 4.73 -10.21 2.94
N GLU A 229 4.53 -10.92 4.03
CA GLU A 229 5.52 -11.14 5.10
C GLU A 229 6.21 -9.85 5.56
N PHE A 230 5.39 -8.84 5.89
CA PHE A 230 5.87 -7.50 6.21
C PHE A 230 6.83 -7.45 7.40
N ASP A 231 6.55 -8.21 8.44
CA ASP A 231 7.39 -8.39 9.63
C ASP A 231 8.76 -8.97 9.29
N ASP A 232 8.81 -10.01 8.45
CA ASP A 232 10.05 -10.63 7.98
C ASP A 232 10.82 -9.70 7.04
N THR A 233 10.09 -8.95 6.20
CA THR A 233 10.68 -7.92 5.34
C THR A 233 11.42 -6.88 6.17
N ILE A 234 10.83 -6.35 7.25
CA ILE A 234 11.51 -5.40 8.14
C ILE A 234 12.68 -6.05 8.88
N ALA A 235 12.50 -7.26 9.40
CA ALA A 235 13.55 -7.98 10.11
C ALA A 235 14.78 -8.28 9.23
N SER A 236 14.59 -8.40 7.92
CA SER A 236 15.69 -8.62 6.96
C SER A 236 16.56 -7.38 6.72
N ILE A 237 16.11 -6.19 7.12
CA ILE A 237 16.86 -4.94 6.96
C ILE A 237 17.92 -4.84 8.05
N GLN A 238 19.19 -5.02 7.68
CA GLN A 238 20.31 -4.96 8.64
C GLN A 238 20.68 -3.53 9.05
N ASP A 239 20.53 -2.58 8.11
CA ASP A 239 20.90 -1.18 8.34
C ASP A 239 19.72 -0.38 8.93
N LYS A 240 19.92 0.21 10.12
CA LYS A 240 18.91 1.04 10.80
C LYS A 240 18.45 2.26 10.00
N LYS A 241 19.32 2.81 9.13
CA LYS A 241 18.96 3.95 8.29
C LYS A 241 17.98 3.52 7.19
N THR A 242 18.25 2.39 6.57
CA THR A 242 17.37 1.77 5.57
C THR A 242 16.04 1.33 6.18
N GLU A 243 16.06 0.71 7.38
CA GLU A 243 14.83 0.39 8.14
C GLU A 243 13.98 1.64 8.36
N LYS A 244 14.59 2.73 8.84
CA LYS A 244 13.90 3.99 9.09
C LYS A 244 13.29 4.58 7.83
N ARG A 245 13.98 4.52 6.68
CA ARG A 245 13.48 4.98 5.38
C ARG A 245 12.26 4.16 4.96
N PHE A 246 12.36 2.84 5.03
CA PHE A 246 11.27 1.91 4.72
C PHE A 246 10.02 2.20 5.56
N VAL A 247 10.17 2.25 6.89
CA VAL A 247 9.08 2.53 7.84
C VAL A 247 8.46 3.92 7.61
N ASN A 248 9.27 4.94 7.35
CA ASN A 248 8.79 6.30 7.07
C ASN A 248 7.96 6.35 5.78
N ALA A 249 8.39 5.65 4.73
CA ALA A 249 7.63 5.56 3.49
C ALA A 249 6.27 4.90 3.71
N ILE A 250 6.22 3.76 4.41
CA ILE A 250 4.97 3.08 4.77
C ILE A 250 4.05 4.00 5.59
N ASN A 251 4.56 4.66 6.63
CA ASN A 251 3.77 5.58 7.45
C ASN A 251 3.25 6.78 6.63
N THR A 252 3.98 7.22 5.62
CA THR A 252 3.54 8.29 4.71
C THR A 252 2.40 7.80 3.81
N ILE A 253 2.50 6.58 3.28
CA ILE A 253 1.44 5.95 2.48
C ILE A 253 0.16 5.81 3.33
N ILE A 254 0.26 5.27 4.55
CA ILE A 254 -0.89 5.11 5.46
C ILE A 254 -1.58 6.46 5.72
N ARG A 255 -0.81 7.52 5.93
CA ARG A 255 -1.35 8.84 6.27
C ARG A 255 -1.91 9.61 5.07
N ARG A 256 -1.29 9.49 3.89
CA ARG A 256 -1.54 10.34 2.72
C ARG A 256 -2.12 9.61 1.51
N GLY A 257 -2.00 8.28 1.48
CA GLY A 257 -2.35 7.45 0.33
C GLY A 257 -3.79 7.64 -0.15
N ARG A 258 -4.75 7.77 0.77
CA ARG A 258 -6.17 8.00 0.42
C ARG A 258 -6.36 9.16 -0.57
N LYS A 259 -5.72 10.31 -0.32
CA LYS A 259 -5.85 11.52 -1.16
C LYS A 259 -5.19 11.35 -2.53
N ALA A 260 -4.23 10.45 -2.65
CA ALA A 260 -3.48 10.19 -3.86
C ALA A 260 -3.93 8.92 -4.60
N LYS A 261 -5.04 8.29 -4.21
CA LYS A 261 -5.50 6.99 -4.73
C LYS A 261 -4.44 5.87 -4.59
N VAL A 262 -3.69 5.89 -3.49
CA VAL A 262 -2.70 4.85 -3.16
C VAL A 262 -3.20 4.05 -1.98
N ILE A 263 -3.35 2.75 -2.18
CA ILE A 263 -3.88 1.79 -1.22
C ILE A 263 -2.78 0.85 -0.79
N LEU A 264 -2.70 0.56 0.51
CA LEU A 264 -1.71 -0.34 1.08
C LEU A 264 -2.41 -1.57 1.66
N ILE A 265 -1.93 -2.75 1.26
CA ILE A 265 -2.29 -4.04 1.84
C ILE A 265 -1.04 -4.58 2.51
N LEU A 266 -1.05 -4.68 3.84
CA LEU A 266 0.02 -5.27 4.63
C LEU A 266 -0.39 -6.66 5.10
N ALA A 267 0.44 -7.66 4.84
CA ALA A 267 0.24 -9.00 5.35
C ALA A 267 1.37 -9.36 6.33
N SER A 268 1.00 -9.88 7.50
CA SER A 268 1.93 -10.18 8.59
C SER A 268 1.55 -11.47 9.32
N HIS A 269 2.55 -12.14 9.86
CA HIS A 269 2.37 -13.24 10.81
C HIS A 269 2.24 -12.74 12.25
N ASP A 270 2.84 -11.59 12.57
CA ASP A 270 2.75 -10.96 13.90
C ASP A 270 1.54 -10.03 13.98
N PRO A 271 0.50 -10.38 14.76
CA PRO A 271 -0.69 -9.54 14.94
C PRO A 271 -0.40 -8.24 15.67
N THR A 272 0.73 -8.15 16.37
CA THR A 272 1.04 -6.97 17.17
C THR A 272 1.82 -5.92 16.41
N LEU A 273 2.64 -6.31 15.43
CA LEU A 273 3.57 -5.48 14.67
C LEU A 273 4.38 -4.50 15.55
N LYS A 274 4.52 -4.81 16.86
CA LYS A 274 5.11 -3.91 17.86
C LYS A 274 6.55 -3.53 17.55
N ASN A 275 7.27 -4.43 16.89
CA ASN A 275 8.69 -4.24 16.59
C ASN A 275 8.93 -3.41 15.33
N THR A 276 7.90 -3.13 14.55
CA THR A 276 8.06 -2.52 13.20
C THR A 276 8.04 -1.00 13.21
N LYS A 277 7.67 -0.34 14.31
CA LYS A 277 7.48 1.13 14.40
C LYS A 277 6.49 1.71 13.37
N VAL A 278 5.70 0.87 12.71
CA VAL A 278 4.66 1.27 11.77
C VAL A 278 3.38 1.60 12.53
N ASN A 279 2.75 2.69 12.17
CA ASN A 279 1.46 3.09 12.79
C ASN A 279 0.29 2.30 12.18
N ILE A 280 0.17 1.02 12.53
CA ILE A 280 -0.92 0.15 12.08
C ILE A 280 -2.31 0.58 12.59
N ASN A 281 -2.38 1.46 13.59
CA ASN A 281 -3.67 2.01 14.04
C ASN A 281 -4.34 2.90 12.97
N GLY A 282 -3.55 3.40 12.01
CA GLY A 282 -4.08 4.09 10.82
C GLY A 282 -4.75 3.17 9.81
N ILE A 283 -4.58 1.84 9.94
CA ILE A 283 -5.24 0.84 9.10
C ILE A 283 -6.39 0.22 9.90
N ILE A 284 -7.61 0.71 9.64
CA ILE A 284 -8.80 0.29 10.38
C ILE A 284 -9.38 -1.01 9.81
N PRO A 285 -9.52 -1.20 8.48
CA PRO A 285 -9.97 -2.47 7.90
C PRO A 285 -8.95 -3.58 8.13
N ARG A 286 -9.45 -4.73 8.61
CA ARG A 286 -8.59 -5.85 8.98
C ARG A 286 -9.21 -7.19 8.62
N ILE A 287 -8.40 -8.07 8.08
CA ILE A 287 -8.69 -9.50 7.92
C ILE A 287 -7.78 -10.25 8.87
N VAL A 288 -8.36 -11.03 9.76
CA VAL A 288 -7.60 -11.79 10.75
C VAL A 288 -7.98 -13.26 10.63
N PHE A 289 -7.02 -14.07 10.23
CA PHE A 289 -7.08 -15.52 10.25
C PHE A 289 -6.84 -16.08 11.65
N GLN A 290 -6.82 -17.38 11.79
CA GLN A 290 -6.57 -18.04 13.07
C GLN A 290 -5.27 -17.52 13.71
N CYS A 291 -5.38 -17.13 14.97
CA CYS A 291 -4.28 -16.73 15.85
C CYS A 291 -4.02 -17.81 16.90
N SER A 292 -2.79 -17.87 17.42
CA SER A 292 -2.41 -18.87 18.42
C SER A 292 -2.97 -18.55 19.81
N LYS A 293 -3.14 -17.28 20.14
CA LYS A 293 -3.54 -16.80 21.47
C LYS A 293 -4.62 -15.73 21.36
N TYR A 294 -5.45 -15.60 22.42
CA TYR A 294 -6.47 -14.56 22.49
C TYR A 294 -5.89 -13.12 22.51
N GLN A 295 -4.65 -12.96 23.07
CA GLN A 295 -3.95 -11.66 23.03
C GLN A 295 -3.63 -11.21 21.61
N ASP A 296 -3.34 -12.16 20.73
CA ASP A 296 -3.05 -11.89 19.33
C ASP A 296 -4.31 -11.39 18.62
N SER A 297 -5.46 -12.05 18.87
CA SER A 297 -6.77 -11.60 18.39
C SER A 297 -7.11 -10.19 18.89
N LEU A 298 -6.92 -9.95 20.18
CA LEU A 298 -7.18 -8.64 20.78
C LEU A 298 -6.28 -7.54 20.19
N SER A 299 -5.01 -7.85 19.94
CA SER A 299 -4.07 -6.90 19.31
C SER A 299 -4.43 -6.62 17.85
N ALA A 300 -4.83 -7.65 17.11
CA ALA A 300 -5.17 -7.53 15.70
C ALA A 300 -6.53 -6.84 15.45
N LEU A 301 -7.55 -7.15 16.25
CA LEU A 301 -8.95 -6.72 16.00
C LEU A 301 -9.51 -5.76 17.06
N GLY A 302 -8.87 -5.67 18.23
CA GLY A 302 -9.44 -5.02 19.42
C GLY A 302 -10.50 -5.86 20.13
N VAL A 303 -10.74 -7.09 19.66
CA VAL A 303 -11.67 -8.08 20.24
C VAL A 303 -11.08 -9.47 20.13
N THR A 304 -11.56 -10.39 20.98
CA THR A 304 -11.20 -11.81 20.94
C THR A 304 -12.06 -12.55 19.92
N GLY A 305 -11.63 -13.74 19.51
CA GLY A 305 -12.38 -14.62 18.61
C GLY A 305 -11.55 -15.26 17.49
N ALA A 306 -10.47 -14.62 17.04
CA ALA A 306 -9.60 -15.20 16.00
C ALA A 306 -8.85 -16.45 16.48
N GLU A 307 -8.60 -16.60 17.78
CA GLU A 307 -8.04 -17.80 18.40
C GLU A 307 -8.96 -19.01 18.30
N ASN A 308 -10.26 -18.79 18.14
CA ASN A 308 -11.27 -19.84 18.02
C ASN A 308 -11.54 -20.26 16.57
N LEU A 309 -10.95 -19.56 15.59
CA LEU A 309 -11.09 -19.92 14.19
C LEU A 309 -10.45 -21.28 13.91
N GLN A 310 -11.03 -22.01 12.96
CA GLN A 310 -10.58 -23.37 12.65
C GLN A 310 -9.42 -23.42 11.63
N GLY A 311 -8.86 -22.27 11.24
CA GLY A 311 -7.87 -22.18 10.16
C GLY A 311 -8.48 -22.44 8.78
N LYS A 312 -7.66 -22.93 7.82
CA LYS A 312 -8.09 -23.30 6.46
C LYS A 312 -8.92 -22.22 5.75
N GLY A 313 -8.53 -20.96 5.90
CA GLY A 313 -9.17 -19.83 5.25
C GLY A 313 -10.37 -19.25 5.99
N THR A 314 -10.73 -19.75 7.19
CA THR A 314 -11.73 -19.06 8.02
C THR A 314 -11.09 -17.81 8.61
N MET A 315 -11.78 -16.67 8.51
CA MET A 315 -11.26 -15.37 8.91
C MET A 315 -12.33 -14.49 9.56
N LEU A 316 -11.88 -13.56 10.39
CA LEU A 316 -12.67 -12.44 10.87
C LEU A 316 -12.35 -11.21 10.03
N PHE A 317 -13.38 -10.57 9.52
CA PHE A 317 -13.26 -9.34 8.74
C PHE A 317 -13.91 -8.17 9.47
N LYS A 318 -13.17 -7.08 9.62
CA LYS A 318 -13.62 -5.80 10.17
C LYS A 318 -13.40 -4.72 9.13
N SER A 319 -14.48 -4.18 8.57
CA SER A 319 -14.43 -3.15 7.51
C SER A 319 -14.17 -1.73 8.03
N GLY A 320 -14.12 -1.54 9.35
CA GLY A 320 -14.02 -0.22 10.00
C GLY A 320 -15.08 -0.06 11.08
N THR A 321 -16.11 0.72 10.81
CA THR A 321 -17.24 0.94 11.74
C THR A 321 -18.33 -0.13 11.67
N GLY A 322 -18.26 -1.02 10.68
CA GLY A 322 -19.21 -2.12 10.50
C GLY A 322 -19.07 -3.24 11.54
N PRO A 323 -20.00 -4.18 11.56
CA PRO A 323 -19.93 -5.34 12.44
C PRO A 323 -18.73 -6.22 12.09
N LEU A 324 -18.24 -6.96 13.08
CA LEU A 324 -17.26 -8.01 12.84
C LEU A 324 -17.94 -9.18 12.12
N LEU A 325 -17.41 -9.55 10.96
CA LEU A 325 -17.93 -10.63 10.13
C LEU A 325 -17.01 -11.85 10.20
N THR A 326 -17.63 -13.03 10.33
CA THR A 326 -16.91 -14.29 10.13
C THR A 326 -17.12 -14.73 8.69
N LEU A 327 -16.03 -14.87 7.94
CA LEU A 327 -16.02 -15.26 6.54
C LEU A 327 -15.21 -16.54 6.35
N GLN A 328 -15.58 -17.31 5.34
CA GLN A 328 -14.75 -18.35 4.80
C GLN A 328 -14.10 -17.82 3.52
N GLY A 329 -12.78 -17.64 3.54
CA GLY A 329 -12.03 -17.16 2.39
C GLY A 329 -12.22 -18.03 1.17
N SER A 330 -12.26 -17.42 0.00
CA SER A 330 -12.29 -18.16 -1.26
C SER A 330 -10.94 -18.84 -1.51
N PHE A 331 -11.01 -20.03 -2.10
CA PHE A 331 -9.84 -20.81 -2.48
C PHE A 331 -9.54 -20.61 -3.96
N VAL A 332 -8.28 -20.44 -4.28
CA VAL A 332 -7.76 -20.44 -5.64
C VAL A 332 -6.43 -21.20 -5.63
N CYS A 333 -6.24 -22.11 -6.59
CA CYS A 333 -4.97 -22.78 -6.78
C CYS A 333 -4.16 -22.09 -7.90
N LYS A 334 -2.85 -22.37 -7.92
CA LYS A 334 -1.93 -21.78 -8.90
C LYS A 334 -2.38 -22.03 -10.35
N ASP A 335 -2.79 -23.24 -10.68
CA ASP A 335 -3.27 -23.60 -12.01
C ASP A 335 -4.53 -22.84 -12.45
N GLU A 336 -5.40 -22.50 -11.48
CA GLU A 336 -6.59 -21.68 -11.77
C GLU A 336 -6.20 -20.24 -12.04
N ILE A 337 -5.28 -19.68 -11.25
CA ILE A 337 -4.74 -18.34 -11.48
C ILE A 337 -4.11 -18.29 -12.87
N GLU A 338 -3.25 -19.22 -13.21
CA GLU A 338 -2.61 -19.27 -14.53
C GLU A 338 -3.62 -19.35 -15.68
N ARG A 339 -4.72 -20.12 -15.52
CA ARG A 339 -5.80 -20.15 -16.52
C ARG A 339 -6.53 -18.84 -16.66
N ILE A 340 -6.80 -18.15 -15.53
CA ILE A 340 -7.41 -16.82 -15.52
C ILE A 340 -6.50 -15.83 -16.22
N LEU A 341 -5.20 -15.85 -15.91
CA LEU A 341 -4.22 -14.91 -16.45
C LEU A 341 -3.90 -15.15 -17.93
N LYS A 342 -3.99 -16.39 -18.44
CA LYS A 342 -3.84 -16.67 -19.88
C LYS A 342 -4.85 -15.94 -20.76
N ASN A 343 -6.00 -15.60 -20.21
CA ASN A 343 -7.04 -14.83 -20.90
C ASN A 343 -6.90 -13.32 -20.66
N ALA A 344 -5.95 -12.90 -19.81
CA ALA A 344 -5.64 -11.49 -19.58
C ALA A 344 -4.61 -11.01 -20.64
N PRO A 345 -4.67 -9.74 -21.07
CA PRO A 345 -3.69 -9.20 -22.02
C PRO A 345 -2.28 -9.25 -21.39
N ALA A 346 -1.29 -9.64 -22.22
CA ALA A 346 0.11 -9.68 -21.82
C ALA A 346 0.72 -8.26 -21.79
N LEU A 347 1.78 -8.08 -20.99
CA LEU A 347 2.56 -6.83 -20.94
C LEU A 347 3.16 -6.54 -22.34
N PRO A 348 2.92 -5.35 -22.92
CA PRO A 348 3.67 -4.87 -24.08
C PRO A 348 5.12 -4.55 -23.68
N ASP A 349 6.05 -4.69 -24.63
CA ASP A 349 7.48 -4.40 -24.39
C ASP A 349 7.76 -2.93 -24.04
N ASP A 350 6.87 -2.01 -24.44
CA ASP A 350 6.98 -0.56 -24.22
C ASP A 350 6.16 -0.04 -23.02
N TYR A 351 5.74 -0.95 -22.13
CA TYR A 351 4.88 -0.61 -21.01
C TYR A 351 5.54 0.36 -20.02
N SER A 352 4.86 1.49 -19.72
CA SER A 352 5.35 2.49 -18.77
C SER A 352 5.27 1.98 -17.33
N MET A 353 6.40 1.55 -16.78
CA MET A 353 6.56 1.19 -15.37
C MET A 353 6.86 2.42 -14.50
N LEU A 354 6.70 2.26 -13.17
CA LEU A 354 7.08 3.27 -12.20
C LEU A 354 8.56 3.64 -12.39
N ASN A 355 8.81 4.92 -12.67
CA ASN A 355 10.16 5.41 -12.89
C ASN A 355 10.90 5.50 -11.55
N ILE A 356 11.72 4.51 -11.24
CA ILE A 356 12.53 4.48 -10.02
C ILE A 356 13.77 5.32 -10.28
N GLN A 357 13.85 6.47 -9.62
CA GLN A 357 15.11 7.21 -9.54
C GLN A 357 16.11 6.35 -8.77
N LYS A 358 17.13 5.83 -9.46
CA LYS A 358 18.28 5.21 -8.81
C LYS A 358 18.94 6.29 -7.99
N SER A 359 18.71 6.31 -6.67
CA SER A 359 19.54 7.08 -5.76
C SER A 359 20.94 6.49 -5.84
N SER A 360 21.90 7.26 -6.35
CA SER A 360 23.30 6.91 -6.37
C SER A 360 23.77 6.62 -4.95
N PHE A 361 24.05 5.33 -4.67
CA PHE A 361 24.72 4.92 -3.45
C PHE A 361 26.19 5.31 -3.56
N SER A 362 26.58 6.39 -2.90
CA SER A 362 27.94 6.57 -2.44
C SER A 362 28.02 5.96 -1.03
N THR A 363 28.80 4.88 -0.92
CA THR A 363 29.31 4.39 0.36
C THR A 363 30.32 5.41 0.86
N ASP A 364 29.90 6.32 1.73
CA ASP A 364 30.78 7.08 2.59
C ASP A 364 30.16 7.18 3.99
N THR A 365 31.01 6.77 4.93
CA THR A 365 30.86 6.72 6.36
C THR A 365 30.66 8.11 6.99
N GLU A 366 29.89 8.10 8.09
CA GLU A 366 29.90 8.99 9.25
C GLU A 366 28.90 10.16 9.32
N ASP A 367 28.08 10.02 10.35
CA ASP A 367 27.50 10.96 11.33
C ASP A 367 26.67 12.19 10.91
N ASP A 368 25.51 12.29 11.61
CA ASP A 368 24.66 13.47 11.79
C ASP A 368 23.75 13.93 10.64
N ALA A 369 22.48 13.46 10.63
CA ALA A 369 21.33 14.29 10.20
C ALA A 369 19.96 13.64 10.48
N ALA A 370 19.50 13.68 11.70
CA ALA A 370 18.08 13.61 12.02
C ALA A 370 17.45 14.98 11.73
N ALA A 371 16.52 15.06 10.74
CA ALA A 371 15.64 16.17 10.40
C ALA A 371 15.91 16.87 9.05
N LYS A 372 15.85 16.18 7.90
CA LYS A 372 15.98 16.88 6.59
C LYS A 372 15.21 16.29 5.41
N ASP A 373 14.09 15.59 5.55
CA ASP A 373 13.50 14.92 4.38
C ASP A 373 12.10 15.34 3.87
N SER A 374 11.50 16.37 4.45
CA SER A 374 10.38 17.07 3.79
C SER A 374 10.82 18.25 2.92
N THR A 375 12.12 18.49 2.83
CA THR A 375 12.73 19.68 2.22
C THR A 375 13.47 19.40 0.89
N CYS A 376 13.70 18.16 0.46
CA CYS A 376 14.57 17.90 -0.69
C CYS A 376 13.97 18.30 -2.05
N ILE A 377 12.69 18.08 -2.29
CA ILE A 377 12.06 18.47 -3.58
C ILE A 377 11.89 19.99 -3.67
N GLY A 378 11.51 20.62 -2.57
CA GLY A 378 11.48 22.10 -2.48
C GLY A 378 12.87 22.71 -2.67
N LYS A 379 13.91 22.08 -2.11
CA LYS A 379 15.31 22.48 -2.22
C LYS A 379 15.85 22.35 -3.64
N ASN A 380 15.54 21.28 -4.35
CA ASN A 380 16.00 21.08 -5.73
C ASN A 380 15.30 22.01 -6.71
N LYS A 381 14.02 22.31 -6.55
CA LYS A 381 13.30 23.33 -7.35
C LYS A 381 13.82 24.74 -7.06
N GLU A 382 14.17 25.03 -5.81
CA GLU A 382 14.80 26.26 -5.40
C GLU A 382 16.21 26.36 -6.01
N LEU A 383 16.99 25.26 -5.98
CA LEU A 383 18.30 25.18 -6.62
C LEU A 383 18.23 25.41 -8.14
N ALA A 384 17.26 24.82 -8.83
CA ALA A 384 17.06 25.06 -10.27
C ALA A 384 16.79 26.54 -10.58
N LYS A 385 15.96 27.23 -9.77
CA LYS A 385 15.73 28.67 -9.88
C LYS A 385 16.98 29.49 -9.62
N ILE A 386 17.81 29.08 -8.65
CA ILE A 386 19.08 29.72 -8.33
C ILE A 386 20.05 29.55 -9.51
N ILE A 387 20.16 28.35 -10.07
CA ILE A 387 21.02 28.10 -11.25
C ILE A 387 20.60 28.98 -12.41
N MET A 388 19.33 29.04 -12.76
CA MET A 388 18.82 29.90 -13.85
C MET A 388 19.14 31.37 -13.61
N TRP A 389 18.99 31.86 -12.38
CA TRP A 389 19.37 33.21 -12.03
C TRP A 389 20.89 33.43 -12.09
N VAL A 390 21.70 32.46 -11.64
CA VAL A 390 23.18 32.50 -11.73
C VAL A 390 23.61 32.60 -13.19
N LEU A 391 23.03 31.84 -14.09
CA LEU A 391 23.32 31.86 -15.52
C LEU A 391 23.07 33.23 -16.16
N GLY A 392 22.15 34.02 -15.65
CA GLY A 392 21.86 35.37 -16.10
C GLY A 392 22.77 36.48 -15.52
N ASN A 393 23.80 36.16 -14.72
CA ASN A 393 24.69 37.13 -14.11
C ASN A 393 26.17 36.89 -14.47
N GLN A 394 26.96 37.93 -14.48
CA GLN A 394 28.42 37.81 -14.74
C GLN A 394 29.20 37.42 -13.47
N THR A 395 28.80 37.95 -12.34
CA THR A 395 29.43 37.72 -11.04
C THR A 395 28.37 37.46 -9.95
N ILE A 396 28.69 36.62 -9.02
CA ILE A 396 27.78 36.19 -7.95
C ILE A 396 28.47 36.28 -6.60
N SER A 397 27.76 36.81 -5.59
CA SER A 397 28.18 36.76 -4.19
C SER A 397 27.16 35.98 -3.37
N ALA A 398 27.65 35.32 -2.32
CA ALA A 398 26.81 34.59 -1.37
C ALA A 398 25.69 35.47 -0.77
N LEU A 399 26.01 36.76 -0.51
CA LEU A 399 25.06 37.73 0.03
C LEU A 399 23.89 37.98 -0.95
N ARG A 400 24.19 38.18 -2.23
CA ARG A 400 23.18 38.42 -3.28
C ARG A 400 22.22 37.25 -3.45
N ILE A 401 22.73 36.01 -3.42
CA ILE A 401 21.90 34.81 -3.48
C ILE A 401 21.03 34.71 -2.22
N LYS A 402 21.63 34.94 -1.04
CA LYS A 402 20.92 34.90 0.24
C LYS A 402 19.75 35.88 0.30
N GLU A 403 19.96 37.12 -0.15
CA GLU A 403 18.93 38.16 -0.19
C GLU A 403 17.82 37.87 -1.23
N LYS A 404 18.21 37.42 -2.44
CA LYS A 404 17.27 37.17 -3.53
C LYS A 404 16.34 36.00 -3.28
N PHE A 405 16.85 34.92 -2.64
CA PHE A 405 16.13 33.66 -2.47
C PHE A 405 15.79 33.34 -1.01
N ASN A 406 16.14 34.22 -0.06
CA ASN A 406 15.88 34.07 1.38
C ASN A 406 16.38 32.72 1.98
N ILE A 407 17.60 32.29 1.63
CA ILE A 407 18.11 30.92 1.84
C ILE A 407 18.71 30.69 3.25
N GLY A 408 18.78 31.68 4.10
CA GLY A 408 19.28 31.53 5.48
C GLY A 408 20.72 30.96 5.55
N ASN A 409 20.93 29.96 6.41
CA ASN A 409 22.28 29.37 6.69
C ASN A 409 22.75 28.37 5.61
N ARG A 410 21.91 27.96 4.65
CA ARG A 410 22.26 27.00 3.58
C ARG A 410 23.07 27.59 2.42
N ILE A 411 23.41 28.88 2.51
CA ILE A 411 24.10 29.57 1.42
C ILE A 411 25.47 28.95 1.08
N ASN A 412 26.18 28.45 2.09
CA ASN A 412 27.52 27.84 1.87
C ASN A 412 27.38 26.55 1.07
N ASP A 413 26.41 25.69 1.41
CA ASP A 413 26.15 24.42 0.71
C ASP A 413 25.78 24.67 -0.76
N ILE A 414 24.97 25.70 -1.02
CA ILE A 414 24.56 26.08 -2.38
C ILE A 414 25.75 26.62 -3.17
N MET A 415 26.57 27.45 -2.55
CA MET A 415 27.77 27.98 -3.20
C MET A 415 28.80 26.87 -3.54
N GLU A 416 28.91 25.84 -2.70
CA GLU A 416 29.74 24.66 -2.99
C GLU A 416 29.17 23.84 -4.13
N GLN A 417 27.87 23.59 -4.14
CA GLN A 417 27.18 22.89 -5.24
C GLN A 417 27.38 23.59 -6.58
N LEU A 418 27.25 24.92 -6.62
CA LEU A 418 27.48 25.70 -7.84
C LEU A 418 28.93 25.62 -8.34
N VAL A 419 29.90 25.49 -7.44
CA VAL A 419 31.34 25.26 -7.80
C VAL A 419 31.51 23.84 -8.33
N GLN A 420 30.98 22.83 -7.65
CA GLN A 420 31.04 21.42 -8.08
C GLN A 420 30.39 21.22 -9.47
N MET A 421 29.32 21.95 -9.77
CA MET A 421 28.68 21.99 -11.08
C MET A 421 29.46 22.80 -12.11
N LYS A 422 30.61 23.39 -11.76
CA LYS A 422 31.43 24.28 -12.60
C LYS A 422 30.70 25.50 -13.15
N LEU A 423 29.67 25.95 -12.45
CA LEU A 423 28.89 27.14 -12.86
C LEU A 423 29.55 28.44 -12.42
N ILE A 424 30.30 28.43 -11.31
CA ILE A 424 30.98 29.60 -10.75
C ILE A 424 32.42 29.25 -10.38
N SER A 425 33.28 30.29 -10.34
CA SER A 425 34.70 30.13 -9.92
C SER A 425 34.83 29.78 -8.44
N GLU A 426 35.96 29.19 -8.07
CA GLU A 426 36.33 28.99 -6.66
C GLU A 426 36.41 30.32 -5.90
N LYS A 427 36.46 30.22 -4.56
CA LYS A 427 36.50 31.39 -3.69
C LYS A 427 37.88 32.09 -3.77
N ASP A 428 37.87 33.36 -4.21
CA ASP A 428 39.05 34.22 -4.21
C ASP A 428 38.85 35.36 -3.20
N ALA A 429 39.41 35.16 -2.00
CA ALA A 429 39.30 36.08 -0.85
C ALA A 429 37.86 36.64 -0.65
N ASN A 430 37.66 37.95 -0.66
CA ASN A 430 36.38 38.61 -0.47
C ASN A 430 35.71 39.08 -1.78
N LYS A 431 36.20 38.63 -2.96
CA LYS A 431 35.66 39.06 -4.25
C LYS A 431 34.43 38.23 -4.65
N PRO A 432 33.49 38.82 -5.40
CA PRO A 432 32.38 38.09 -6.03
C PRO A 432 32.95 37.01 -6.98
N ARG A 433 32.31 35.82 -6.99
CA ARG A 433 32.73 34.73 -7.87
C ARG A 433 32.25 34.95 -9.29
N LYS A 434 33.08 34.65 -10.28
CA LYS A 434 32.74 34.76 -11.69
C LYS A 434 31.87 33.57 -12.12
N VAL A 435 30.86 33.82 -12.95
CA VAL A 435 30.08 32.78 -13.61
C VAL A 435 30.89 32.28 -14.82
N LEU A 436 31.15 30.98 -14.86
CA LEU A 436 32.03 30.35 -15.84
C LEU A 436 31.35 30.02 -17.17
N ILE A 437 30.04 29.87 -17.18
CA ILE A 437 29.22 29.51 -18.35
C ILE A 437 29.01 30.72 -19.23
N GLN A 438 29.43 30.66 -20.50
CA GLN A 438 29.26 31.75 -21.49
C GLN A 438 28.25 31.40 -22.60
N SER A 439 28.08 30.10 -22.88
CA SER A 439 27.12 29.54 -23.84
C SER A 439 26.39 28.34 -23.28
N ALA A 440 25.29 27.92 -23.89
CA ALA A 440 24.63 26.68 -23.48
C ALA A 440 25.47 25.42 -23.68
N GLU A 441 26.44 25.46 -24.60
CA GLU A 441 27.38 24.38 -24.86
C GLU A 441 28.40 24.18 -23.72
N ASP A 442 28.62 25.22 -22.90
CA ASP A 442 29.52 25.14 -21.73
C ASP A 442 28.85 24.42 -20.53
N LEU A 443 27.52 24.19 -20.59
CA LEU A 443 26.80 23.47 -19.57
C LEU A 443 27.03 21.97 -19.68
N SER A 444 27.39 21.33 -18.56
CA SER A 444 27.45 19.87 -18.53
C SER A 444 26.06 19.25 -18.77
N ASP A 445 26.05 18.08 -19.43
CA ASP A 445 24.81 17.33 -19.69
C ASP A 445 23.96 17.09 -18.43
N ASN A 446 24.64 16.87 -17.29
CA ASN A 446 23.99 16.68 -15.99
C ASN A 446 23.21 17.92 -15.55
N VAL A 447 23.76 19.15 -15.71
CA VAL A 447 23.09 20.40 -15.34
C VAL A 447 21.96 20.72 -16.31
N SER A 448 22.18 20.51 -17.61
CA SER A 448 21.15 20.70 -18.64
C SER A 448 19.95 19.77 -18.39
N ASN A 449 20.20 18.49 -18.13
CA ASN A 449 19.13 17.52 -17.82
C ASN A 449 18.44 17.84 -16.48
N PHE A 450 19.17 18.32 -15.48
CA PHE A 450 18.60 18.77 -14.21
C PHE A 450 17.64 19.94 -14.44
N LEU A 451 18.01 20.97 -15.18
CA LEU A 451 17.15 22.12 -15.49
C LEU A 451 15.90 21.71 -16.29
N LYS A 452 16.07 20.82 -17.29
CA LYS A 452 14.95 20.27 -18.08
C LYS A 452 13.97 19.49 -17.19
N SER A 453 14.44 18.76 -16.20
CA SER A 453 13.57 18.00 -15.25
C SER A 453 12.71 18.91 -14.37
N TYR A 454 13.08 20.20 -14.24
CA TYR A 454 12.31 21.21 -13.52
C TYR A 454 11.53 22.18 -14.43
N GLY A 455 11.39 21.83 -15.73
CA GLY A 455 10.53 22.52 -16.69
C GLY A 455 11.19 23.69 -17.42
N TYR A 456 12.51 23.82 -17.41
CA TYR A 456 13.23 24.81 -18.21
C TYR A 456 13.59 24.26 -19.58
N SER A 457 13.14 24.93 -20.64
CA SER A 457 13.50 24.57 -22.02
C SER A 457 14.94 25.00 -22.38
N PRO A 458 15.56 24.42 -23.42
CA PRO A 458 16.85 24.91 -23.93
C PRO A 458 16.80 26.41 -24.26
N ASP A 459 15.69 26.90 -24.82
CA ASP A 459 15.49 28.30 -25.16
C ASP A 459 15.47 29.22 -23.92
N ASP A 460 14.91 28.74 -22.79
CA ASP A 460 14.93 29.48 -21.52
C ASP A 460 16.36 29.58 -20.95
N ILE A 461 17.15 28.55 -21.12
CA ILE A 461 18.56 28.51 -20.68
C ILE A 461 19.39 29.49 -21.51
N ASP A 462 19.22 29.49 -22.84
CA ASP A 462 19.89 30.40 -23.74
C ASP A 462 19.48 31.85 -23.49
N ALA A 463 18.20 32.13 -23.27
CA ALA A 463 17.70 33.42 -22.90
C ALA A 463 18.31 33.95 -21.59
N ALA A 464 18.46 33.06 -20.56
CA ALA A 464 19.11 33.42 -19.31
C ALA A 464 20.59 33.80 -19.52
N ILE A 465 21.33 32.99 -20.28
CA ILE A 465 22.74 33.25 -20.58
C ILE A 465 22.93 34.55 -21.37
N ASN A 466 22.09 34.78 -22.38
CA ASN A 466 22.17 35.94 -23.24
C ASN A 466 21.78 37.24 -22.51
N SER A 467 20.99 37.19 -21.45
CA SER A 467 20.66 38.36 -20.64
C SER A 467 21.87 39.02 -19.97
N LYS A 468 23.01 38.32 -19.86
CA LYS A 468 24.28 38.89 -19.38
C LYS A 468 24.81 40.02 -20.27
N SER A 469 24.61 39.93 -21.59
CA SER A 469 25.16 40.86 -22.56
C SER A 469 24.43 42.19 -22.52
N ALA A 470 23.10 42.18 -22.21
CA ALA A 470 22.29 43.40 -22.13
C ALA A 470 22.58 44.24 -20.88
N ALA A 471 23.01 43.62 -19.77
CA ALA A 471 23.38 44.32 -18.53
C ALA A 471 24.72 45.04 -18.60
N SER A 472 25.60 44.66 -19.54
CA SER A 472 26.95 45.28 -19.73
C SER A 472 26.92 46.56 -20.55
N SER A 473 25.82 46.83 -21.27
CA SER A 473 25.67 48.02 -22.14
C SER A 473 25.03 49.25 -21.46
N MET A 474 24.69 49.14 -20.18
CA MET A 474 24.07 50.22 -19.38
C MET A 474 24.93 50.60 -18.16
N LEU A 475 26.21 50.85 -18.34
CA LEU A 475 27.02 51.57 -17.35
C LEU A 475 27.22 53.01 -17.87
N PRO A 476 26.75 54.07 -17.16
CA PRO A 476 27.10 55.45 -17.52
C PRO A 476 28.58 55.68 -17.22
N THR A 477 29.29 56.15 -18.21
CA THR A 477 30.67 56.72 -18.09
C THR A 477 30.58 57.94 -17.18
N ALA A 478 31.03 57.80 -15.93
CA ALA A 478 31.28 58.96 -15.06
C ALA A 478 32.58 59.58 -15.44
N SER A 479 32.52 60.74 -16.05
CA SER A 479 33.63 61.65 -16.29
C SER A 479 34.19 62.18 -14.97
N VAL A 480 35.49 62.02 -14.80
CA VAL A 480 36.26 62.62 -13.73
C VAL A 480 36.38 64.10 -14.04
N SER A 481 35.92 64.98 -13.20
CA SER A 481 36.34 66.39 -13.12
C SER A 481 36.98 66.61 -11.73
N GLU A 482 38.31 66.80 -11.79
CA GLU A 482 39.09 67.41 -10.69
C GLU A 482 38.58 68.83 -10.43
N SER A 483 38.36 69.16 -9.20
CA SER A 483 38.53 70.54 -8.72
C SER A 483 38.89 70.57 -7.24
N THR A 484 40.11 70.95 -7.03
CA THR A 484 40.78 71.53 -5.85
C THR A 484 39.93 72.61 -5.14
N THR A 485 39.97 72.61 -3.81
CA THR A 485 40.28 73.75 -2.88
C THR A 485 39.63 73.39 -1.52
N ALA A 486 40.38 73.15 -0.48
CA ALA A 486 41.01 74.04 0.48
C ALA A 486 40.09 74.73 1.49
N SER A 487 40.40 74.52 2.73
CA SER A 487 40.25 75.35 3.92
C SER A 487 38.99 75.36 4.79
N ALA A 488 39.30 74.99 6.06
CA ALA A 488 39.02 75.72 7.30
C ALA A 488 37.52 75.82 7.83
N LEU A 489 37.22 75.14 8.80
CA LEU A 489 37.07 75.52 10.22
C LEU A 489 36.54 74.32 11.00
#